data_9732ac20444d853b76ba54efb234a89f
#
_entry.id   9732ac20444d853b76ba54efb234a89f
#
_cell.length_a   1.000
_cell.length_b   1.000
_cell.length_c   1.000
_cell.angle_alpha   90.00
_cell.angle_beta   90.00
_cell.angle_gamma   90.00
#
_symmetry.space_group_name_H-M   'P 1'
#
loop_
_entity.id
_entity.type
_entity.pdbx_description
1 polymer ?
#
loop_
_entity_poly.entity_id
_entity_poly.type
_entity_poly.pdbx_seq_one_letter_code
_entity_poly.pdbx_strand_id
1 'polypeptide(L)'
;MQVRLGTRDDALAIETIRVRAWRVAYRHVLPANELDAMPIDGSRWRDRLARPPAGWSTFVVEDAGAVVGFASVGPSRDEGGIGELYAIYVDPESWSTGAGRALILSSEEQLARAYREATLWVLEDNPRARAFYERAGWHADGARKAEVRWGVHAPEVRYRKALA
;
A
#
# COMPACT_ATOMS: atom_id res chain seq x y z
N MET A 1 17.46 -8.70 -2.03
CA MET A 1 16.23 -7.96 -1.70
C MET A 1 16.21 -7.70 -0.21
N GLN A 2 16.06 -6.45 0.22
CA GLN A 2 16.12 -6.03 1.63
C GLN A 2 15.00 -5.04 1.94
N VAL A 3 14.31 -5.23 3.07
CA VAL A 3 13.31 -4.27 3.58
C VAL A 3 13.94 -3.44 4.68
N ARG A 4 13.71 -2.13 4.64
CA ARG A 4 14.12 -1.16 5.66
C ARG A 4 13.09 -0.05 5.83
N LEU A 5 13.22 0.71 6.89
CA LEU A 5 12.43 1.95 7.03
C LEU A 5 12.79 2.93 5.91
N GLY A 6 11.76 3.57 5.38
CA GLY A 6 11.91 4.62 4.40
C GLY A 6 12.47 5.89 5.03
N THR A 7 13.27 6.60 4.28
CA THR A 7 13.82 7.91 4.64
C THR A 7 13.28 8.98 3.69
N ARG A 8 13.49 10.26 4.04
CA ARG A 8 13.07 11.36 3.18
C ARG A 8 13.69 11.31 1.76
N ASP A 9 14.83 10.65 1.62
CA ASP A 9 15.51 10.51 0.33
C ASP A 9 14.81 9.50 -0.59
N ASP A 10 13.97 8.62 -0.04
CA ASP A 10 13.16 7.65 -0.79
C ASP A 10 11.87 8.26 -1.37
N ALA A 11 11.53 9.49 -1.01
CA ALA A 11 10.24 10.10 -1.31
C ALA A 11 9.89 10.10 -2.80
N LEU A 12 10.84 10.43 -3.67
CA LEU A 12 10.62 10.44 -5.11
C LEU A 12 10.43 9.03 -5.67
N ALA A 13 11.23 8.07 -5.19
CA ALA A 13 11.12 6.66 -5.59
C ALA A 13 9.74 6.09 -5.18
N ILE A 14 9.29 6.37 -3.95
CA ILE A 14 7.98 5.96 -3.44
C ILE A 14 6.86 6.51 -4.33
N GLU A 15 6.87 7.79 -4.64
CA GLU A 15 5.84 8.42 -5.47
C GLU A 15 5.88 7.88 -6.91
N THR A 16 7.05 7.68 -7.47
CA THR A 16 7.21 7.08 -8.79
C THR A 16 6.59 5.68 -8.84
N ILE A 17 6.88 4.85 -7.85
CA ILE A 17 6.33 3.49 -7.76
C ILE A 17 4.80 3.54 -7.63
N ARG A 18 4.27 4.41 -6.77
CA ARG A 18 2.82 4.58 -6.59
C ARG A 18 2.13 4.91 -7.90
N VAL A 19 2.62 5.91 -8.62
CA VAL A 19 2.03 6.36 -9.89
C VAL A 19 2.14 5.27 -10.95
N ARG A 20 3.29 4.62 -11.10
CA ARG A 20 3.48 3.53 -12.06
C ARG A 20 2.57 2.35 -11.78
N ALA A 21 2.46 1.95 -10.50
CA ALA A 21 1.57 0.88 -10.09
C ALA A 21 0.10 1.20 -10.38
N TRP A 22 -0.35 2.43 -10.10
CA TRP A 22 -1.71 2.89 -10.39
C TRP A 22 -2.03 2.86 -11.88
N ARG A 23 -1.12 3.33 -12.71
CA ARG A 23 -1.29 3.34 -14.17
C ARG A 23 -1.52 1.95 -14.75
N VAL A 24 -0.90 0.93 -14.16
CA VAL A 24 -1.08 -0.46 -14.62
C VAL A 24 -2.27 -1.12 -13.93
N ALA A 25 -2.37 -1.03 -12.61
CA ALA A 25 -3.37 -1.76 -11.84
C ALA A 25 -4.81 -1.24 -12.06
N TYR A 26 -4.98 0.05 -12.34
CA TYR A 26 -6.30 0.68 -12.39
C TYR A 26 -6.76 1.12 -13.79
N ARG A 27 -5.99 0.79 -14.83
CA ARG A 27 -6.31 1.20 -16.21
C ARG A 27 -7.64 0.66 -16.72
N HIS A 28 -8.08 -0.48 -16.23
CA HIS A 28 -9.36 -1.10 -16.57
C HIS A 28 -10.57 -0.50 -15.83
N VAL A 29 -10.34 0.32 -14.81
CA VAL A 29 -11.37 0.91 -13.94
C VAL A 29 -11.41 2.42 -14.05
N LEU A 30 -10.24 3.07 -14.08
CA LEU A 30 -10.10 4.53 -14.06
C LEU A 30 -9.74 5.09 -15.43
N PRO A 31 -10.09 6.36 -15.72
CA PRO A 31 -9.78 6.98 -17.01
C PRO A 31 -8.28 6.99 -17.29
N ALA A 32 -7.89 6.49 -18.47
CA ALA A 32 -6.48 6.38 -18.85
C ALA A 32 -5.80 7.77 -18.93
N ASN A 33 -6.50 8.80 -19.42
CA ASN A 33 -5.97 10.16 -19.49
C ASN A 33 -5.66 10.74 -18.12
N GLU A 34 -6.48 10.46 -17.10
CA GLU A 34 -6.24 10.91 -15.72
C GLU A 34 -5.06 10.16 -15.09
N LEU A 35 -4.98 8.85 -15.31
CA LEU A 35 -3.86 8.03 -14.84
C LEU A 35 -2.54 8.48 -15.48
N ASP A 36 -2.53 8.74 -16.77
CA ASP A 36 -1.33 9.18 -17.51
C ASP A 36 -0.91 10.60 -17.13
N ALA A 37 -1.85 11.45 -16.71
CA ALA A 37 -1.60 12.81 -16.24
C ALA A 37 -1.21 12.92 -14.76
N MET A 38 -1.21 11.82 -14.01
CA MET A 38 -0.81 11.85 -12.59
C MET A 38 0.61 12.41 -12.44
N PRO A 39 0.81 13.47 -11.64
CA PRO A 39 2.14 14.02 -11.42
C PRO A 39 2.98 13.09 -10.55
N ILE A 40 4.30 13.09 -10.77
CA ILE A 40 5.26 12.45 -9.90
C ILE A 40 5.93 13.54 -9.08
N ASP A 41 5.40 13.79 -7.89
CA ASP A 41 5.90 14.79 -6.95
C ASP A 41 6.08 14.16 -5.56
N GLY A 42 7.34 13.99 -5.15
CA GLY A 42 7.69 13.39 -3.88
C GLY A 42 7.57 14.30 -2.66
N SER A 43 7.14 15.55 -2.79
CA SER A 43 7.14 16.53 -1.69
C SER A 43 6.31 16.08 -0.49
N ARG A 44 5.11 15.57 -0.70
CA ARG A 44 4.23 15.06 0.36
C ARG A 44 4.85 13.86 1.10
N TRP A 45 5.52 12.96 0.37
CA TRP A 45 6.22 11.83 0.97
C TRP A 45 7.45 12.28 1.75
N ARG A 46 8.20 13.27 1.24
CA ARG A 46 9.37 13.83 1.94
C ARG A 46 8.98 14.38 3.29
N ASP A 47 7.89 15.14 3.37
CA ASP A 47 7.40 15.71 4.62
C ASP A 47 6.92 14.62 5.59
N ARG A 48 6.19 13.63 5.10
CA ARG A 48 5.69 12.51 5.90
C ARG A 48 6.81 11.63 6.45
N LEU A 49 7.84 11.36 5.63
CA LEU A 49 8.99 10.55 6.06
C LEU A 49 9.90 11.31 7.03
N ALA A 50 10.00 12.63 6.89
CA ALA A 50 10.75 13.46 7.83
C ALA A 50 10.06 13.58 9.19
N ARG A 51 8.73 13.61 9.20
CA ARG A 51 7.88 13.75 10.40
C ARG A 51 6.67 12.82 10.29
N PRO A 52 6.87 11.51 10.51
CA PRO A 52 5.76 10.57 10.41
C PRO A 52 4.71 10.86 11.48
N PRO A 53 3.42 10.75 11.14
CA PRO A 53 2.36 10.80 12.14
C PRO A 53 2.56 9.74 13.22
N ALA A 54 2.03 9.98 14.42
CA ALA A 54 2.16 9.07 15.54
C ALA A 54 1.68 7.64 15.19
N GLY A 55 2.53 6.66 15.43
CA GLY A 55 2.26 5.25 15.15
C GLY A 55 2.42 4.82 13.69
N TRP A 56 2.76 5.75 12.78
CA TRP A 56 2.97 5.43 11.37
C TRP A 56 4.39 4.94 11.11
N SER A 57 4.50 3.94 10.23
CA SER A 57 5.79 3.47 9.70
C SER A 57 5.65 3.26 8.19
N THR A 58 6.67 3.66 7.45
CA THR A 58 6.76 3.40 6.01
C THR A 58 8.04 2.59 5.76
N PHE A 59 7.87 1.47 5.06
CA PHE A 59 8.96 0.58 4.64
C PHE A 59 9.19 0.71 3.15
N VAL A 60 10.44 0.54 2.75
CA VAL A 60 10.82 0.34 1.35
C VAL A 60 11.50 -1.01 1.20
N VAL A 61 11.35 -1.61 0.03
CA VAL A 61 12.10 -2.80 -0.36
C VAL A 61 13.06 -2.44 -1.47
N GLU A 62 14.32 -2.82 -1.28
CA GLU A 62 15.39 -2.64 -2.25
C GLU A 62 15.74 -3.95 -2.93
N ASP A 63 16.01 -3.87 -4.21
CA ASP A 63 16.60 -4.94 -5.01
C ASP A 63 17.70 -4.37 -5.88
N ALA A 64 18.89 -5.00 -5.88
CA ALA A 64 20.06 -4.54 -6.59
C ALA A 64 20.40 -3.04 -6.36
N GLY A 65 20.17 -2.54 -5.14
CA GLY A 65 20.46 -1.15 -4.76
C GLY A 65 19.42 -0.12 -5.19
N ALA A 66 18.29 -0.54 -5.76
CA ALA A 66 17.19 0.35 -6.13
C ALA A 66 15.94 0.05 -5.29
N VAL A 67 15.20 1.07 -4.89
CA VAL A 67 13.89 0.92 -4.26
C VAL A 67 12.88 0.46 -5.31
N VAL A 68 12.28 -0.70 -5.08
CA VAL A 68 11.32 -1.32 -6.02
C VAL A 68 9.90 -1.46 -5.45
N GLY A 69 9.70 -1.09 -4.20
CA GLY A 69 8.38 -1.12 -3.58
C GLY A 69 8.36 -0.42 -2.23
N PHE A 70 7.16 -0.16 -1.73
CA PHE A 70 6.96 0.42 -0.40
C PHE A 70 5.65 -0.04 0.22
N ALA A 71 5.57 0.10 1.55
CA ALA A 71 4.34 -0.10 2.32
C ALA A 71 4.26 0.90 3.47
N SER A 72 3.06 1.33 3.81
CA SER A 72 2.81 2.21 4.96
C SER A 72 1.77 1.60 5.89
N VAL A 73 2.04 1.62 7.19
CA VAL A 73 1.19 1.04 8.23
C VAL A 73 1.03 1.99 9.41
N GLY A 74 0.00 1.78 10.19
CA GLY A 74 -0.22 2.54 11.43
C GLY A 74 -1.55 2.20 12.08
N PRO A 75 -2.07 3.08 12.97
CA PRO A 75 -3.39 2.89 13.56
C PRO A 75 -4.48 2.95 12.50
N SER A 76 -5.53 2.15 12.68
CA SER A 76 -6.69 2.17 11.77
C SER A 76 -7.35 3.56 11.78
N ARG A 77 -7.72 4.02 10.58
CA ARG A 77 -8.48 5.27 10.38
C ARG A 77 -9.97 5.10 10.62
N ASP A 78 -10.45 3.86 10.65
CA ASP A 78 -11.88 3.53 10.75
C ASP A 78 -12.27 2.99 12.13
N GLU A 79 -11.37 2.28 12.80
CA GLU A 79 -11.69 1.48 13.97
C GLU A 79 -10.58 1.56 15.03
N GLY A 80 -10.93 2.02 16.21
CA GLY A 80 -9.96 2.16 17.30
C GLY A 80 -9.44 0.80 17.80
N GLY A 81 -8.17 0.77 18.21
CA GLY A 81 -7.55 -0.40 18.84
C GLY A 81 -7.02 -1.44 17.86
N ILE A 82 -7.14 -1.22 16.57
CA ILE A 82 -6.57 -2.10 15.53
C ILE A 82 -5.61 -1.35 14.61
N GLY A 83 -4.78 -2.11 13.91
CA GLY A 83 -3.86 -1.55 12.91
C GLY A 83 -4.46 -1.46 11.52
N GLU A 84 -3.75 -0.76 10.63
CA GLU A 84 -4.12 -0.68 9.22
C GLU A 84 -2.87 -0.70 8.34
N LEU A 85 -2.93 -1.49 7.27
CA LEU A 85 -2.02 -1.37 6.14
C LEU A 85 -2.63 -0.35 5.17
N TYR A 86 -2.09 0.86 5.15
CA TYR A 86 -2.64 1.95 4.35
C TYR A 86 -2.34 1.83 2.87
N ALA A 87 -1.15 1.32 2.54
CA ALA A 87 -0.68 1.20 1.17
C ALA A 87 0.41 0.12 1.08
N ILE A 88 0.40 -0.61 -0.02
CA ILE A 88 1.52 -1.46 -0.44
C ILE A 88 1.56 -1.44 -1.97
N TYR A 89 2.69 -1.00 -2.51
CA TYR A 89 2.90 -0.95 -3.95
C TYR A 89 4.29 -1.44 -4.30
N VAL A 90 4.36 -2.19 -5.39
CA VAL A 90 5.61 -2.66 -6.00
C VAL A 90 5.64 -2.14 -7.44
N ASP A 91 6.81 -1.70 -7.88
CA ASP A 91 7.00 -1.32 -9.28
C ASP A 91 6.53 -2.46 -10.19
N PRO A 92 5.72 -2.19 -11.23
CA PRO A 92 5.22 -3.23 -12.12
C PRO A 92 6.29 -4.15 -12.72
N GLU A 93 7.48 -3.62 -12.98
CA GLU A 93 8.60 -4.41 -13.50
C GLU A 93 9.18 -5.40 -12.46
N SER A 94 8.89 -5.17 -11.18
CA SER A 94 9.32 -6.02 -10.06
C SER A 94 8.21 -6.90 -9.50
N TRP A 95 7.06 -6.99 -10.18
CA TRP A 95 5.99 -7.88 -9.76
C TRP A 95 6.42 -9.34 -9.85
N SER A 96 5.91 -10.16 -8.92
CA SER A 96 6.19 -11.59 -8.83
C SER A 96 7.65 -11.94 -8.48
N THR A 97 8.44 -10.98 -8.00
CA THR A 97 9.82 -11.20 -7.56
C THR A 97 9.94 -11.55 -6.07
N GLY A 98 8.84 -11.44 -5.31
CA GLY A 98 8.83 -11.58 -3.86
C GLY A 98 8.88 -10.26 -3.09
N ALA A 99 9.01 -9.11 -3.77
CA ALA A 99 9.07 -7.79 -3.14
C ALA A 99 7.81 -7.50 -2.30
N GLY A 100 6.63 -7.77 -2.86
CA GLY A 100 5.36 -7.59 -2.15
C GLY A 100 5.25 -8.48 -0.92
N ARG A 101 5.71 -9.72 -1.00
CA ARG A 101 5.74 -10.64 0.14
C ARG A 101 6.67 -10.14 1.25
N ALA A 102 7.83 -9.66 0.90
CA ALA A 102 8.77 -9.10 1.88
C ALA A 102 8.16 -7.89 2.60
N LEU A 103 7.52 -6.99 1.86
CA LEU A 103 6.85 -5.81 2.42
C LEU A 103 5.68 -6.18 3.34
N ILE A 104 4.81 -7.10 2.95
CA ILE A 104 3.65 -7.45 3.76
C ILE A 104 4.06 -8.12 5.07
N LEU A 105 5.06 -8.99 5.04
CA LEU A 105 5.59 -9.62 6.25
C LEU A 105 6.18 -8.59 7.23
N SER A 106 6.99 -7.65 6.74
CA SER A 106 7.54 -6.57 7.58
C SER A 106 6.44 -5.65 8.12
N SER A 107 5.40 -5.41 7.33
CA SER A 107 4.23 -4.62 7.74
C SER A 107 3.45 -5.32 8.85
N GLU A 108 3.20 -6.60 8.71
CA GLU A 108 2.51 -7.42 9.72
C GLU A 108 3.31 -7.51 11.02
N GLU A 109 4.62 -7.72 10.92
CA GLU A 109 5.52 -7.72 12.09
C GLU A 109 5.46 -6.39 12.84
N GLN A 110 5.51 -5.27 12.13
CA GLN A 110 5.43 -3.95 12.73
C GLN A 110 4.08 -3.71 13.41
N LEU A 111 2.99 -4.06 12.75
CA LEU A 111 1.64 -3.91 13.29
C LEU A 111 1.41 -4.80 14.52
N ALA A 112 1.94 -6.02 14.52
CA ALA A 112 1.81 -6.97 15.63
C ALA A 112 2.45 -6.48 16.94
N ARG A 113 3.35 -5.50 16.88
CA ARG A 113 3.96 -4.89 18.09
C ARG A 113 2.95 -4.09 18.92
N ALA A 114 1.90 -3.57 18.27
CA ALA A 114 0.91 -2.71 18.92
C ALA A 114 -0.53 -3.20 18.82
N TYR A 115 -0.82 -4.08 17.86
CA TYR A 115 -2.18 -4.51 17.54
C TYR A 115 -2.28 -6.04 17.45
N ARG A 116 -3.47 -6.57 17.77
CA ARG A 116 -3.77 -8.00 17.62
C ARG A 116 -4.42 -8.32 16.28
N GLU A 117 -4.91 -7.31 15.60
CA GLU A 117 -5.49 -7.45 14.26
C GLU A 117 -5.30 -6.17 13.47
N ALA A 118 -5.38 -6.29 12.16
CA ALA A 118 -5.29 -5.17 11.26
C ALA A 118 -6.27 -5.30 10.09
N THR A 119 -6.56 -4.16 9.48
CA THR A 119 -7.39 -4.05 8.28
C THR A 119 -6.61 -3.40 7.14
N LEU A 120 -7.15 -3.54 5.95
CA LEU A 120 -6.75 -2.79 4.75
C LEU A 120 -7.97 -2.59 3.86
N TRP A 121 -7.91 -1.56 3.02
CA TRP A 121 -8.87 -1.32 1.96
C TRP A 121 -8.23 -1.62 0.60
N VAL A 122 -8.97 -2.30 -0.25
CA VAL A 122 -8.53 -2.65 -1.60
C VAL A 122 -9.67 -2.40 -2.58
N LEU A 123 -9.34 -1.91 -3.77
CA LEU A 123 -10.31 -1.74 -4.84
C LEU A 123 -11.00 -3.09 -5.12
N GLU A 124 -12.33 -3.09 -5.09
CA GLU A 124 -13.13 -4.31 -5.35
C GLU A 124 -12.76 -4.95 -6.68
N ASP A 125 -12.57 -4.14 -7.70
CA ASP A 125 -12.15 -4.56 -9.04
C ASP A 125 -10.61 -4.53 -9.21
N ASN A 126 -9.90 -5.11 -8.24
CA ASN A 126 -8.47 -5.37 -8.32
C ASN A 126 -8.20 -6.84 -7.92
N PRO A 127 -8.52 -7.79 -8.81
CA PRO A 127 -8.41 -9.22 -8.50
C PRO A 127 -6.97 -9.64 -8.17
N ARG A 128 -5.97 -9.01 -8.77
CA ARG A 128 -4.56 -9.29 -8.49
C ARG A 128 -4.20 -8.96 -7.04
N ALA A 129 -4.54 -7.76 -6.57
CA ALA A 129 -4.25 -7.35 -5.20
C ALA A 129 -5.05 -8.20 -4.20
N ARG A 130 -6.32 -8.45 -4.47
CA ARG A 130 -7.17 -9.29 -3.61
C ARG A 130 -6.59 -10.69 -3.45
N ALA A 131 -6.20 -11.34 -4.55
CA ALA A 131 -5.56 -12.64 -4.51
C ALA A 131 -4.21 -12.62 -3.76
N PHE A 132 -3.44 -11.54 -3.88
CA PHE A 132 -2.21 -11.35 -3.11
C PHE A 132 -2.48 -11.31 -1.60
N TYR A 133 -3.46 -10.54 -1.15
CA TYR A 133 -3.83 -10.47 0.26
C TYR A 133 -4.38 -11.79 0.78
N GLU A 134 -5.22 -12.47 0.00
CA GLU A 134 -5.78 -13.77 0.38
C GLU A 134 -4.68 -14.83 0.57
N ARG A 135 -3.70 -14.87 -0.32
CA ARG A 135 -2.52 -15.76 -0.16
C ARG A 135 -1.68 -15.41 1.07
N ALA A 136 -1.69 -14.18 1.51
CA ALA A 136 -1.02 -13.73 2.74
C ALA A 136 -1.86 -13.94 4.01
N GLY A 137 -3.05 -14.55 3.90
CA GLY A 137 -3.91 -14.87 5.04
C GLY A 137 -4.87 -13.75 5.45
N TRP A 138 -5.03 -12.73 4.63
CA TRP A 138 -6.05 -11.71 4.80
C TRP A 138 -7.36 -12.16 4.15
N HIS A 139 -8.50 -11.76 4.70
CA HIS A 139 -9.81 -12.10 4.16
C HIS A 139 -10.78 -10.94 4.25
N ALA A 140 -11.70 -10.87 3.30
CA ALA A 140 -12.74 -9.85 3.29
C ALA A 140 -13.62 -9.99 4.54
N ASP A 141 -13.93 -8.88 5.20
CA ASP A 141 -14.74 -8.85 6.42
C ASP A 141 -16.18 -8.37 6.20
N GLY A 142 -16.56 -8.12 4.95
CA GLY A 142 -17.89 -7.67 4.56
C GLY A 142 -18.07 -6.15 4.51
N ALA A 143 -17.14 -5.37 5.05
CA ALA A 143 -17.20 -3.92 4.93
C ALA A 143 -16.85 -3.47 3.51
N ARG A 144 -17.59 -2.48 3.03
CA ARG A 144 -17.47 -1.91 1.69
C ARG A 144 -17.70 -0.43 1.76
N LYS A 145 -16.94 0.36 1.04
CA LYS A 145 -17.17 1.79 0.91
C LYS A 145 -17.29 2.21 -0.55
N ALA A 146 -18.17 3.16 -0.79
CA ALA A 146 -18.27 3.81 -2.08
C ALA A 146 -17.11 4.80 -2.22
N GLU A 147 -16.38 4.68 -3.31
CA GLU A 147 -15.35 5.64 -3.69
C GLU A 147 -15.66 6.18 -5.08
N VAL A 148 -15.46 7.47 -5.26
CA VAL A 148 -15.56 8.12 -6.56
C VAL A 148 -14.23 8.79 -6.84
N ARG A 149 -13.61 8.42 -7.96
CA ARG A 149 -12.35 9.02 -8.38
C ARG A 149 -12.47 9.45 -9.84
N TRP A 150 -12.17 10.72 -10.10
CA TRP A 150 -12.34 11.32 -11.45
C TRP A 150 -13.71 11.03 -12.08
N GLY A 151 -14.79 11.10 -11.26
CA GLY A 151 -16.16 10.84 -11.72
C GLY A 151 -16.54 9.37 -11.89
N VAL A 152 -15.63 8.44 -11.63
CA VAL A 152 -15.86 7.00 -11.77
C VAL A 152 -16.09 6.37 -10.38
N HIS A 153 -17.14 5.55 -10.28
CA HIS A 153 -17.36 4.71 -9.09
C HIS A 153 -16.35 3.58 -9.04
N ALA A 154 -15.54 3.59 -7.99
CA ALA A 154 -14.49 2.61 -7.75
C ALA A 154 -14.58 2.12 -6.31
N PRO A 155 -15.58 1.26 -5.98
CA PRO A 155 -15.81 0.80 -4.62
C PRO A 155 -14.63 0.00 -4.09
N GLU A 156 -14.40 0.12 -2.78
CA GLU A 156 -13.39 -0.64 -2.07
C GLU A 156 -14.03 -1.62 -1.10
N VAL A 157 -13.35 -2.74 -0.89
CA VAL A 157 -13.70 -3.75 0.12
C VAL A 157 -12.61 -3.80 1.18
N ARG A 158 -13.00 -4.11 2.41
CA ARG A 158 -12.07 -4.22 3.53
C ARG A 158 -11.64 -5.65 3.73
N TYR A 159 -10.36 -5.85 3.94
CA TYR A 159 -9.75 -7.10 4.37
C TYR A 159 -9.24 -6.97 5.79
N ARG A 160 -9.25 -8.09 6.51
CA ARG A 160 -8.84 -8.18 7.92
C ARG A 160 -7.96 -9.39 8.13
N LYS A 161 -7.02 -9.27 9.08
CA LYS A 161 -6.15 -10.37 9.51
C LYS A 161 -5.88 -10.27 11.01
N ALA A 162 -5.96 -11.42 11.71
CA ALA A 162 -5.42 -11.55 13.04
C ALA A 162 -3.88 -11.57 12.95
N LEU A 163 -3.24 -10.78 13.80
CA LEU A 163 -1.79 -10.69 13.89
C LEU A 163 -1.30 -11.60 15.02
N ALA A 164 -0.27 -12.34 14.73
CA ALA A 164 0.31 -13.27 15.70
C ALA A 164 1.17 -12.55 16.73
#